data_468d2bcb9bd2311879de6a196d69d131
#
_entry.id   468d2bcb9bd2311879de6a196d69d131
#
_cell.length_a   1.000
_cell.length_b   1.000
_cell.length_c   1.000
_cell.angle_alpha   90.00
_cell.angle_beta   90.00
_cell.angle_gamma   90.00
#
_symmetry.space_group_name_H-M   'P 1'
#
loop_
_entity.id
_entity.type
_entity.pdbx_description
1 polymer ?
#
loop_
_entity_poly.entity_id
_entity_poly.type
_entity_poly.pdbx_seq_one_letter_code
_entity_poly.pdbx_strand_id
1 'polypeptide(L)'
;MYTFVRPKRKKETQTHNYKTNMVDIFARLEKNAGGPIGQYMSYAHGYYAFPKLEGDIGPHMVFRGKKMLNWSLNNYLGLANHPEVRKADAEGAAQFGMAAPMGARMMSGQTVYHERLERELAAFVGKEDAFLLNFGYQGMISIIDCLLTPRDVVVYDAEAHACIIDGLRLHKGKRFVFGHNDIESLRLQLQHATDLAEEQNGGVLVITEGVFGMKGDLGKLDEI
;
A
#
# COMPACT_ATOMS: atom_id res chain seq x y z
N MET A 1 20.71 11.57 -1.10
CA MET A 1 20.29 12.99 -1.04
C MET A 1 20.36 13.56 -2.46
N TYR A 2 19.25 13.49 -3.21
CA TYR A 2 19.21 14.02 -4.56
C TYR A 2 18.78 15.49 -4.51
N THR A 3 19.70 16.38 -4.77
CA THR A 3 19.45 17.82 -4.89
C THR A 3 18.94 18.09 -6.30
N PHE A 4 17.65 18.44 -6.44
CA PHE A 4 17.13 18.95 -7.70
C PHE A 4 17.71 20.36 -7.93
N VAL A 5 18.70 20.46 -8.82
CA VAL A 5 19.22 21.74 -9.29
C VAL A 5 18.30 22.23 -10.41
N ARG A 6 17.58 23.35 -10.18
CA ARG A 6 16.83 24.04 -11.24
C ARG A 6 17.82 24.50 -12.32
N PRO A 7 17.65 24.13 -13.58
CA PRO A 7 18.45 24.71 -14.66
C PRO A 7 18.14 26.21 -14.81
N LYS A 8 19.18 27.04 -14.88
CA LYS A 8 19.04 28.46 -15.19
C LYS A 8 18.40 28.61 -16.57
N ARG A 9 17.30 29.37 -16.65
CA ARG A 9 16.63 29.72 -17.90
C ARG A 9 17.66 30.44 -18.82
N LYS A 10 17.97 29.83 -19.96
CA LYS A 10 18.60 30.53 -21.10
C LYS A 10 17.51 31.35 -21.81
N LYS A 11 17.88 32.57 -22.17
CA LYS A 11 17.03 33.56 -22.86
C LYS A 11 16.63 33.09 -24.27
N GLU A 12 15.37 33.25 -24.53
CA GLU A 12 14.68 33.56 -25.80
C GLU A 12 15.19 32.96 -27.10
N THR A 13 14.56 31.92 -27.54
CA THR A 13 14.30 31.66 -28.96
C THR A 13 12.82 31.97 -29.23
N GLN A 14 12.54 32.72 -30.29
CA GLN A 14 11.18 33.08 -30.71
C GLN A 14 10.33 31.85 -30.86
N THR A 15 9.41 31.65 -29.94
CA THR A 15 8.39 30.59 -30.01
C THR A 15 7.13 31.21 -30.59
N HIS A 16 6.64 30.61 -31.66
CA HIS A 16 5.31 30.85 -32.21
C HIS A 16 4.29 30.83 -31.07
N ASN A 17 3.52 31.90 -30.93
CA ASN A 17 2.45 32.07 -29.98
C ASN A 17 1.28 31.12 -30.31
N TYR A 18 1.42 29.84 -30.05
CA TYR A 18 0.26 28.99 -29.88
C TYR A 18 -0.32 29.32 -28.50
N LYS A 19 -1.44 30.05 -28.46
CA LYS A 19 -2.29 30.13 -27.28
C LYS A 19 -2.85 28.73 -27.02
N THR A 20 -2.10 27.93 -26.32
CA THR A 20 -2.61 26.63 -25.85
C THR A 20 -3.44 26.89 -24.60
N ASN A 21 -4.73 26.53 -24.64
CA ASN A 21 -5.60 26.49 -23.47
C ASN A 21 -5.23 25.33 -22.51
N MET A 22 -3.99 24.82 -22.61
CA MET A 22 -3.52 23.76 -21.75
C MET A 22 -3.27 24.28 -20.33
N VAL A 23 -3.79 23.56 -19.38
CA VAL A 23 -3.56 23.83 -17.96
C VAL A 23 -2.16 23.38 -17.58
N ASP A 24 -1.36 24.27 -17.03
CA ASP A 24 -0.09 23.91 -16.39
C ASP A 24 -0.39 23.07 -15.13
N ILE A 25 0.00 21.79 -15.20
CA ILE A 25 -0.25 20.81 -14.13
C ILE A 25 0.45 21.23 -12.83
N PHE A 26 1.67 21.76 -12.93
CA PHE A 26 2.43 22.18 -11.75
C PHE A 26 1.85 23.43 -11.11
N ALA A 27 1.46 24.43 -11.90
CA ALA A 27 0.77 25.61 -11.41
C ALA A 27 -0.58 25.28 -10.77
N ARG A 28 -1.27 24.24 -11.28
CA ARG A 28 -2.50 23.74 -10.67
C ARG A 28 -2.22 23.07 -9.31
N LEU A 29 -1.15 22.29 -9.18
CA LEU A 29 -0.74 21.66 -7.93
C LEU A 29 -0.34 22.71 -6.87
N GLU A 30 0.35 23.77 -7.28
CA GLU A 30 0.70 24.86 -6.37
C GLU A 30 -0.53 25.61 -5.84
N LYS A 31 -1.58 25.74 -6.65
CA LYS A 31 -2.85 26.39 -6.24
C LYS A 31 -3.74 25.50 -5.40
N ASN A 32 -3.74 24.21 -5.68
CA ASN A 32 -4.52 23.23 -4.93
C ASN A 32 -3.59 22.64 -3.87
N ALA A 33 -3.70 23.11 -2.63
CA ALA A 33 -2.91 22.62 -1.50
C ALA A 33 -3.15 21.13 -1.20
N GLY A 34 -2.94 20.24 -2.19
CA GLY A 34 -2.80 18.79 -2.04
C GLY A 34 -3.95 18.03 -1.34
N GLY A 35 -5.19 18.52 -1.39
CA GLY A 35 -6.33 17.85 -0.75
C GLY A 35 -6.26 17.88 0.79
N PRO A 36 -6.88 16.91 1.50
CA PRO A 36 -6.92 16.87 2.95
C PRO A 36 -5.54 16.85 3.62
N ILE A 37 -4.58 16.12 3.04
CA ILE A 37 -3.21 16.05 3.55
C ILE A 37 -2.50 17.40 3.40
N GLY A 38 -2.67 18.08 2.28
CA GLY A 38 -2.05 19.39 2.07
C GLY A 38 -2.61 20.46 3.01
N GLN A 39 -3.91 20.45 3.26
CA GLN A 39 -4.52 21.31 4.28
C GLN A 39 -3.95 20.99 5.67
N TYR A 40 -3.90 19.72 6.04
CA TYR A 40 -3.31 19.30 7.30
C TYR A 40 -1.87 19.75 7.46
N MET A 41 -1.04 19.61 6.42
CA MET A 41 0.36 20.05 6.43
C MET A 41 0.50 21.55 6.64
N SER A 42 -0.44 22.37 6.16
CA SER A 42 -0.43 23.82 6.37
C SER A 42 -0.60 24.22 7.84
N TYR A 43 -1.31 23.41 8.63
CA TYR A 43 -1.52 23.63 10.06
C TYR A 43 -0.45 22.96 10.93
N ALA A 44 0.00 21.76 10.53
CA ALA A 44 0.84 20.92 11.37
C ALA A 44 2.31 21.32 11.38
N HIS A 45 2.81 22.03 10.38
CA HIS A 45 4.15 22.62 10.28
C HIS A 45 5.29 21.71 10.75
N GLY A 46 5.34 20.46 10.25
CA GLY A 46 6.34 19.47 10.66
C GLY A 46 6.25 19.02 12.12
N TYR A 47 5.19 19.43 12.85
CA TYR A 47 4.94 18.91 14.18
C TYR A 47 4.34 17.50 14.13
N TYR A 48 3.33 17.29 13.27
CA TYR A 48 2.71 16.00 13.06
C TYR A 48 2.97 15.44 11.64
N ALA A 49 3.35 16.29 10.68
CA ALA A 49 3.76 15.88 9.35
C ALA A 49 5.27 15.71 9.31
N PHE A 50 5.74 14.50 9.00
CA PHE A 50 7.14 14.10 8.99
C PHE A 50 7.88 14.34 10.32
N PRO A 51 7.34 13.86 11.47
CA PRO A 51 8.00 14.05 12.76
C PRO A 51 9.35 13.31 12.76
N LYS A 52 10.39 13.98 13.22
CA LYS A 52 11.69 13.35 13.45
C LYS A 52 11.67 12.67 14.80
N LEU A 53 11.58 11.36 14.81
CA LEU A 53 11.64 10.53 16.00
C LEU A 53 13.06 10.01 16.18
N GLU A 54 13.55 10.01 17.42
CA GLU A 54 14.90 9.61 17.79
C GLU A 54 14.84 8.46 18.79
N GLY A 55 15.93 7.70 18.85
CA GLY A 55 16.08 6.53 19.70
C GLY A 55 15.69 5.22 19.03
N ASP A 56 15.67 4.15 19.81
CA ASP A 56 15.28 2.82 19.32
C ASP A 56 13.80 2.79 18.96
N ILE A 57 13.48 2.05 17.90
CA ILE A 57 12.08 1.84 17.46
C ILE A 57 11.34 1.09 18.56
N GLY A 58 10.28 1.70 19.10
CA GLY A 58 9.51 1.10 20.18
C GLY A 58 8.34 1.98 20.62
N PRO A 59 7.62 1.54 21.67
CA PRO A 59 6.44 2.27 22.15
C PRO A 59 6.78 3.67 22.72
N HIS A 60 8.04 3.91 23.06
CA HIS A 60 8.51 5.20 23.52
C HIS A 60 9.70 5.66 22.68
N MET A 61 9.54 6.80 22.05
CA MET A 61 10.60 7.44 21.26
C MET A 61 10.77 8.90 21.69
N VAL A 62 11.87 9.52 21.28
CA VAL A 62 12.12 10.94 21.60
C VAL A 62 11.65 11.81 20.44
N PHE A 63 10.84 12.80 20.75
CA PHE A 63 10.40 13.82 19.82
C PHE A 63 10.67 15.20 20.41
N ARG A 64 11.46 16.01 19.72
CA ARG A 64 11.88 17.35 20.18
C ARG A 64 12.45 17.35 21.61
N GLY A 65 13.32 16.37 21.90
CA GLY A 65 13.98 16.23 23.19
C GLY A 65 13.09 15.66 24.31
N LYS A 66 11.82 15.30 24.04
CA LYS A 66 10.91 14.71 25.03
C LYS A 66 10.61 13.25 24.69
N LYS A 67 10.73 12.38 25.69
CA LYS A 67 10.29 10.99 25.58
C LYS A 67 8.78 10.94 25.54
N MET A 68 8.21 10.38 24.49
CA MET A 68 6.77 10.32 24.23
C MET A 68 6.34 8.91 23.86
N LEU A 69 5.10 8.58 24.21
CA LEU A 69 4.45 7.36 23.75
C LEU A 69 4.15 7.50 22.24
N ASN A 70 4.57 6.51 21.46
CA ASN A 70 4.43 6.51 20.01
C ASN A 70 3.34 5.52 19.57
N TRP A 71 2.29 6.04 18.94
CA TRP A 71 1.14 5.29 18.44
C TRP A 71 1.17 5.10 16.91
N SER A 72 2.22 5.55 16.22
CA SER A 72 2.26 5.62 14.75
C SER A 72 3.20 4.59 14.10
N LEU A 73 3.69 3.60 14.85
CA LEU A 73 4.57 2.57 14.30
C LEU A 73 3.78 1.33 13.84
N ASN A 74 4.18 0.79 12.70
CA ASN A 74 3.70 -0.50 12.20
C ASN A 74 4.48 -1.67 12.85
N ASN A 75 4.72 -1.61 14.14
CA ASN A 75 5.43 -2.62 14.93
C ASN A 75 4.45 -3.39 15.83
N TYR A 76 3.41 -3.95 15.21
CA TYR A 76 2.27 -4.55 15.90
C TYR A 76 2.63 -5.67 16.87
N LEU A 77 3.63 -6.49 16.54
CA LEU A 77 4.10 -7.61 17.36
C LEU A 77 5.29 -7.23 18.27
N GLY A 78 5.77 -5.98 18.22
CA GLY A 78 6.92 -5.53 19.00
C GLY A 78 8.27 -6.14 18.58
N LEU A 79 8.36 -6.75 17.42
CA LEU A 79 9.54 -7.51 16.98
C LEU A 79 10.64 -6.66 16.35
N ALA A 80 10.41 -5.41 16.00
CA ALA A 80 11.38 -4.56 15.30
C ALA A 80 12.74 -4.42 16.05
N ASN A 81 12.72 -4.49 17.38
CA ASN A 81 13.91 -4.43 18.22
C ASN A 81 14.20 -5.75 18.99
N HIS A 82 13.52 -6.84 18.63
CA HIS A 82 13.78 -8.11 19.27
C HIS A 82 15.23 -8.55 19.01
N PRO A 83 16.00 -8.94 20.04
CA PRO A 83 17.43 -9.23 19.89
C PRO A 83 17.74 -10.28 18.83
N GLU A 84 16.96 -11.34 18.74
CA GLU A 84 17.13 -12.40 17.74
C GLU A 84 16.84 -11.93 16.32
N VAL A 85 15.81 -11.07 16.13
CA VAL A 85 15.49 -10.49 14.82
C VAL A 85 16.62 -9.56 14.36
N ARG A 86 17.09 -8.68 15.24
CA ARG A 86 18.24 -7.80 14.95
C ARG A 86 19.52 -8.58 14.64
N LYS A 87 19.75 -9.67 15.36
CA LYS A 87 20.91 -10.54 15.12
C LYS A 87 20.80 -11.20 13.74
N ALA A 88 19.66 -11.78 13.41
CA ALA A 88 19.44 -12.42 12.11
C ALA A 88 19.59 -11.44 10.93
N ASP A 89 19.09 -10.20 11.08
CA ASP A 89 19.26 -9.13 10.07
C ASP A 89 20.75 -8.77 9.87
N ALA A 90 21.49 -8.60 10.97
CA ALA A 90 22.91 -8.29 10.92
C ALA A 90 23.73 -9.45 10.30
N GLU A 91 23.42 -10.70 10.61
CA GLU A 91 24.03 -11.89 10.03
C GLU A 91 23.72 -12.00 8.53
N GLY A 92 22.48 -11.71 8.12
CA GLY A 92 22.07 -11.64 6.72
C GLY A 92 22.85 -10.58 5.95
N ALA A 93 22.96 -9.38 6.50
CA ALA A 93 23.74 -8.29 5.90
C ALA A 93 25.24 -8.64 5.81
N ALA A 94 25.81 -9.30 6.82
CA ALA A 94 27.21 -9.75 6.79
C ALA A 94 27.48 -10.83 5.74
N GLN A 95 26.51 -11.73 5.53
CA GLN A 95 26.62 -12.82 4.57
C GLN A 95 26.45 -12.36 3.11
N PHE A 96 25.50 -11.46 2.86
CA PHE A 96 25.13 -11.06 1.50
C PHE A 96 25.60 -9.64 1.11
N GLY A 97 26.24 -8.93 2.01
CA GLY A 97 26.71 -7.55 1.80
C GLY A 97 25.62 -6.48 1.95
N MET A 98 24.39 -6.82 1.72
CA MET A 98 23.20 -5.99 1.96
C MET A 98 22.07 -6.83 2.52
N ALA A 99 21.20 -6.22 3.34
CA ALA A 99 20.06 -6.91 3.93
C ALA A 99 19.01 -7.33 2.90
N ALA A 100 19.07 -6.81 1.67
CA ALA A 100 18.12 -7.13 0.60
C ALA A 100 18.86 -7.48 -0.71
N PRO A 101 18.39 -8.51 -1.46
CA PRO A 101 18.95 -8.82 -2.77
C PRO A 101 18.67 -7.68 -3.76
N MET A 102 19.64 -7.41 -4.64
CA MET A 102 19.62 -6.28 -5.58
C MET A 102 18.95 -6.61 -6.93
N GLY A 103 18.10 -7.60 -6.97
CA GLY A 103 17.43 -8.02 -8.19
C GLY A 103 15.98 -8.45 -7.96
N ALA A 104 15.18 -8.45 -9.03
CA ALA A 104 13.86 -9.06 -8.99
C ALA A 104 13.97 -10.55 -8.72
N ARG A 105 13.07 -11.12 -7.92
CA ARG A 105 13.08 -12.55 -7.54
C ARG A 105 13.11 -13.48 -8.78
N MET A 106 12.38 -13.10 -9.82
CA MET A 106 12.31 -13.82 -11.10
C MET A 106 13.65 -13.95 -11.82
N MET A 107 14.62 -13.06 -11.55
CA MET A 107 15.91 -13.00 -12.22
C MET A 107 17.07 -13.42 -11.32
N SER A 108 17.38 -12.64 -10.31
CA SER A 108 18.54 -12.82 -9.44
C SER A 108 18.29 -12.52 -7.96
N GLY A 109 17.07 -12.18 -7.59
CA GLY A 109 16.71 -11.79 -6.22
C GLY A 109 16.15 -12.91 -5.35
N GLN A 110 16.02 -14.14 -5.86
CA GLN A 110 15.59 -15.29 -5.07
C GLN A 110 16.73 -15.79 -4.18
N THR A 111 16.42 -16.11 -2.92
CA THR A 111 17.37 -16.68 -1.96
C THR A 111 16.75 -17.87 -1.23
N VAL A 112 17.60 -18.67 -0.61
CA VAL A 112 17.17 -19.78 0.25
C VAL A 112 16.28 -19.34 1.41
N TYR A 113 16.40 -18.09 1.85
CA TYR A 113 15.56 -17.52 2.90
C TYR A 113 14.13 -17.24 2.42
N HIS A 114 13.94 -16.82 1.17
CA HIS A 114 12.60 -16.69 0.60
C HIS A 114 11.88 -18.03 0.60
N GLU A 115 12.51 -19.07 0.07
CA GLU A 115 11.92 -20.41 0.00
C GLU A 115 11.62 -21.00 1.37
N ARG A 116 12.53 -20.80 2.33
CA ARG A 116 12.32 -21.27 3.69
C ARG A 116 11.16 -20.53 4.35
N LEU A 117 11.12 -19.19 4.24
CA LEU A 117 10.07 -18.38 4.83
C LEU A 117 8.71 -18.70 4.23
N GLU A 118 8.63 -18.88 2.90
CA GLU A 118 7.38 -19.25 2.22
C GLU A 118 6.86 -20.59 2.72
N ARG A 119 7.71 -21.62 2.85
CA ARG A 119 7.31 -22.91 3.43
C ARG A 119 6.83 -22.79 4.88
N GLU A 120 7.53 -22.03 5.70
CA GLU A 120 7.18 -21.86 7.11
C GLU A 120 5.86 -21.07 7.25
N LEU A 121 5.63 -20.04 6.43
CA LEU A 121 4.37 -19.29 6.40
C LEU A 121 3.20 -20.14 5.90
N ALA A 122 3.37 -20.90 4.83
CA ALA A 122 2.36 -21.80 4.32
C ALA A 122 1.94 -22.83 5.39
N ALA A 123 2.91 -23.45 6.05
CA ALA A 123 2.65 -24.38 7.16
C ALA A 123 1.92 -23.70 8.33
N PHE A 124 2.34 -22.49 8.71
CA PHE A 124 1.73 -21.74 9.81
C PHE A 124 0.26 -21.42 9.57
N VAL A 125 -0.10 -21.04 8.34
CA VAL A 125 -1.50 -20.72 7.98
C VAL A 125 -2.28 -21.91 7.44
N GLY A 126 -1.70 -23.11 7.40
CA GLY A 126 -2.35 -24.33 6.93
C GLY A 126 -2.68 -24.31 5.44
N LYS A 127 -1.84 -23.70 4.61
CA LYS A 127 -1.95 -23.66 3.14
C LYS A 127 -0.87 -24.50 2.49
N GLU A 128 -1.11 -24.88 1.23
CA GLU A 128 -0.17 -25.70 0.46
C GLU A 128 1.10 -24.93 0.10
N ASP A 129 0.95 -23.63 -0.18
CA ASP A 129 2.05 -22.77 -0.61
C ASP A 129 1.82 -21.32 -0.16
N ALA A 130 2.90 -20.53 -0.21
CA ALA A 130 2.90 -19.09 0.03
C ALA A 130 3.87 -18.39 -0.91
N PHE A 131 3.57 -17.17 -1.28
CA PHE A 131 4.45 -16.34 -2.09
C PHE A 131 4.75 -15.02 -1.37
N LEU A 132 6.02 -14.76 -1.10
CA LEU A 132 6.49 -13.58 -0.40
C LEU A 132 6.62 -12.39 -1.35
N LEU A 133 6.00 -11.28 -1.00
CA LEU A 133 6.12 -9.99 -1.67
C LEU A 133 6.81 -8.98 -0.74
N ASN A 134 7.75 -8.19 -1.27
CA ASN A 134 8.57 -7.28 -0.45
C ASN A 134 7.79 -6.11 0.13
N PHE A 135 6.75 -5.65 -0.58
CA PHE A 135 5.96 -4.48 -0.19
C PHE A 135 4.47 -4.80 -0.25
N GLY A 136 3.79 -4.74 0.89
CA GLY A 136 2.36 -5.08 1.00
C GLY A 136 1.48 -4.24 0.07
N TYR A 137 1.74 -2.93 -0.01
CA TYR A 137 0.99 -2.03 -0.89
C TYR A 137 1.08 -2.44 -2.37
N GLN A 138 2.30 -2.58 -2.88
CA GLN A 138 2.52 -3.02 -4.27
C GLN A 138 2.07 -4.46 -4.50
N GLY A 139 2.29 -5.32 -3.51
CA GLY A 139 1.86 -6.71 -3.56
C GLY A 139 0.36 -6.83 -3.77
N MET A 140 -0.44 -6.10 -3.01
CA MET A 140 -1.89 -6.10 -3.14
C MET A 140 -2.35 -5.58 -4.51
N ILE A 141 -1.75 -4.48 -5.00
CA ILE A 141 -2.03 -3.96 -6.34
C ILE A 141 -1.73 -5.02 -7.41
N SER A 142 -0.56 -5.67 -7.32
CA SER A 142 -0.14 -6.67 -8.29
C SER A 142 -1.01 -7.93 -8.25
N ILE A 143 -1.44 -8.38 -7.07
CA ILE A 143 -2.34 -9.52 -6.92
C ILE A 143 -3.67 -9.23 -7.60
N ILE A 144 -4.27 -8.08 -7.34
CA ILE A 144 -5.56 -7.69 -7.94
C ILE A 144 -5.45 -7.61 -9.47
N ASP A 145 -4.37 -6.96 -9.98
CA ASP A 145 -4.16 -6.81 -11.42
C ASP A 145 -3.92 -8.16 -12.12
N CYS A 146 -3.18 -9.07 -11.49
CA CYS A 146 -2.87 -10.36 -12.12
C CYS A 146 -4.01 -11.40 -12.04
N LEU A 147 -4.89 -11.30 -11.05
CA LEU A 147 -6.00 -12.26 -10.88
C LEU A 147 -7.17 -11.97 -11.82
N LEU A 148 -7.35 -10.72 -12.21
CA LEU A 148 -8.58 -10.25 -12.86
C LEU A 148 -8.40 -10.01 -14.35
N THR A 149 -9.43 -10.39 -15.10
CA THR A 149 -9.61 -10.02 -16.50
C THR A 149 -10.72 -8.95 -16.64
N PRO A 150 -10.84 -8.25 -17.75
CA PRO A 150 -11.92 -7.27 -17.96
C PRO A 150 -13.35 -7.82 -17.83
N ARG A 151 -13.51 -9.15 -17.86
CA ARG A 151 -14.80 -9.84 -17.72
C ARG A 151 -15.16 -10.14 -16.27
N ASP A 152 -14.20 -10.05 -15.37
CA ASP A 152 -14.42 -10.33 -13.95
C ASP A 152 -15.02 -9.13 -13.25
N VAL A 153 -15.80 -9.38 -12.21
CA VAL A 153 -16.48 -8.38 -11.41
C VAL A 153 -15.93 -8.40 -10.00
N VAL A 154 -15.69 -7.23 -9.42
CA VAL A 154 -15.21 -7.13 -8.05
C VAL A 154 -16.26 -6.52 -7.14
N VAL A 155 -16.45 -7.13 -5.96
CA VAL A 155 -17.25 -6.59 -4.86
C VAL A 155 -16.32 -6.30 -3.69
N TYR A 156 -16.28 -5.08 -3.16
CA TYR A 156 -15.33 -4.69 -2.12
C TYR A 156 -15.96 -3.81 -1.04
N ASP A 157 -15.39 -3.89 0.18
CA ASP A 157 -15.82 -3.09 1.33
C ASP A 157 -15.50 -1.60 1.13
N ALA A 158 -16.41 -0.72 1.53
CA ALA A 158 -16.27 0.73 1.41
C ALA A 158 -15.05 1.31 2.17
N GLU A 159 -14.59 0.64 3.23
CA GLU A 159 -13.43 1.03 4.04
C GLU A 159 -12.15 0.26 3.66
N ALA A 160 -12.16 -0.45 2.53
CA ALA A 160 -11.00 -1.20 2.06
C ALA A 160 -9.76 -0.31 1.95
N HIS A 161 -8.59 -0.86 2.31
CA HIS A 161 -7.33 -0.14 2.34
C HIS A 161 -6.98 0.48 0.97
N ALA A 162 -6.29 1.60 0.98
CA ALA A 162 -5.92 2.36 -0.23
C ALA A 162 -5.22 1.50 -1.30
N CYS A 163 -4.42 0.50 -0.93
CA CYS A 163 -3.78 -0.41 -1.88
C CYS A 163 -4.77 -1.27 -2.66
N ILE A 164 -5.89 -1.65 -2.04
CA ILE A 164 -6.98 -2.36 -2.70
C ILE A 164 -7.65 -1.43 -3.71
N ILE A 165 -8.00 -0.22 -3.28
CA ILE A 165 -8.61 0.79 -4.15
C ILE A 165 -7.72 1.11 -5.36
N ASP A 166 -6.40 1.25 -5.14
CA ASP A 166 -5.46 1.53 -6.24
C ASP A 166 -5.29 0.32 -7.18
N GLY A 167 -5.26 -0.91 -6.65
CA GLY A 167 -5.31 -2.12 -7.46
C GLY A 167 -6.58 -2.18 -8.31
N LEU A 168 -7.73 -1.89 -7.71
CA LEU A 168 -9.01 -1.85 -8.42
C LEU A 168 -9.11 -0.76 -9.49
N ARG A 169 -8.31 0.31 -9.41
CA ARG A 169 -8.23 1.32 -10.48
C ARG A 169 -7.57 0.79 -11.76
N LEU A 170 -6.72 -0.22 -11.66
CA LEU A 170 -6.12 -0.89 -12.81
C LEU A 170 -7.10 -1.86 -13.49
N HIS A 171 -8.02 -2.43 -12.71
CA HIS A 171 -9.03 -3.35 -13.21
C HIS A 171 -9.99 -2.65 -14.19
N LYS A 172 -10.17 -3.22 -15.37
CA LYS A 172 -11.01 -2.68 -16.46
C LYS A 172 -12.46 -3.17 -16.42
N GLY A 173 -12.76 -4.17 -15.61
CA GLY A 173 -14.10 -4.71 -15.40
C GLY A 173 -14.93 -3.87 -14.43
N LYS A 174 -16.13 -4.35 -14.16
CA LYS A 174 -17.08 -3.68 -13.25
C LYS A 174 -16.69 -3.89 -11.79
N ARG A 175 -16.94 -2.88 -10.98
CA ARG A 175 -16.69 -2.90 -9.53
C ARG A 175 -17.93 -2.43 -8.80
N PHE A 176 -18.29 -3.14 -7.74
CA PHE A 176 -19.37 -2.78 -6.82
C PHE A 176 -18.79 -2.57 -5.42
N VAL A 177 -19.26 -1.56 -4.73
CA VAL A 177 -18.89 -1.29 -3.34
C VAL A 177 -20.07 -1.64 -2.44
N PHE A 178 -19.79 -2.33 -1.34
CA PHE A 178 -20.79 -2.55 -0.29
C PHE A 178 -20.47 -1.73 0.96
N GLY A 179 -21.50 -1.41 1.75
CA GLY A 179 -21.34 -0.68 2.99
C GLY A 179 -20.42 -1.42 3.97
N HIS A 180 -19.60 -0.67 4.70
CA HIS A 180 -18.63 -1.26 5.62
C HIS A 180 -19.28 -2.21 6.63
N ASN A 181 -18.83 -3.48 6.63
CA ASN A 181 -19.38 -4.55 7.48
C ASN A 181 -20.91 -4.75 7.36
N ASP A 182 -21.50 -4.30 6.25
CA ASP A 182 -22.94 -4.45 5.97
C ASP A 182 -23.20 -5.68 5.08
N ILE A 183 -23.63 -6.77 5.72
CA ILE A 183 -23.85 -8.05 5.05
C ILE A 183 -25.04 -8.00 4.08
N GLU A 184 -26.08 -7.24 4.39
CA GLU A 184 -27.23 -7.10 3.47
C GLU A 184 -26.82 -6.30 2.22
N SER A 185 -26.04 -5.24 2.40
CA SER A 185 -25.43 -4.52 1.28
C SER A 185 -24.51 -5.43 0.45
N LEU A 186 -23.70 -6.26 1.10
CA LEU A 186 -22.85 -7.25 0.42
C LEU A 186 -23.70 -8.24 -0.41
N ARG A 187 -24.75 -8.81 0.16
CA ARG A 187 -25.64 -9.75 -0.54
C ARG A 187 -26.24 -9.14 -1.80
N LEU A 188 -26.72 -7.89 -1.71
CA LEU A 188 -27.27 -7.16 -2.84
C LEU A 188 -26.21 -6.95 -3.94
N GLN A 189 -25.00 -6.50 -3.57
CA GLN A 189 -23.93 -6.27 -4.53
C GLN A 189 -23.42 -7.57 -5.16
N LEU A 190 -23.38 -8.65 -4.40
CA LEU A 190 -23.04 -9.99 -4.90
C LEU A 190 -24.04 -10.48 -5.95
N GLN A 191 -25.34 -10.29 -5.72
CA GLN A 191 -26.35 -10.66 -6.73
C GLN A 191 -26.08 -9.92 -8.05
N HIS A 192 -25.94 -8.59 -8.00
CA HIS A 192 -25.64 -7.81 -9.19
C HIS A 192 -24.33 -8.22 -9.86
N ALA A 193 -23.31 -8.54 -9.06
CA ALA A 193 -22.01 -8.96 -9.57
C ALA A 193 -22.08 -10.34 -10.26
N THR A 194 -22.84 -11.27 -9.68
CA THR A 194 -23.03 -12.62 -10.21
C THR A 194 -23.76 -12.57 -11.54
N ASP A 195 -24.90 -11.87 -11.58
CA ASP A 195 -25.70 -11.74 -12.81
C ASP A 195 -24.84 -11.19 -13.97
N LEU A 196 -24.06 -10.12 -13.69
CA LEU A 196 -23.18 -9.52 -14.68
C LEU A 196 -22.01 -10.42 -15.08
N ALA A 197 -21.40 -11.12 -14.14
CA ALA A 197 -20.29 -12.02 -14.41
C ALA A 197 -20.73 -13.21 -15.28
N GLU A 198 -21.93 -13.75 -15.04
CA GLU A 198 -22.52 -14.80 -15.88
C GLU A 198 -22.75 -14.33 -17.32
N GLU A 199 -23.31 -13.11 -17.50
CA GLU A 199 -23.55 -12.52 -18.84
C GLU A 199 -22.26 -12.38 -19.65
N GLN A 200 -21.13 -12.06 -19.02
CA GLN A 200 -19.85 -11.83 -19.71
C GLN A 200 -18.86 -13.01 -19.61
N ASN A 201 -19.31 -14.15 -19.06
CA ASN A 201 -18.48 -15.32 -18.84
C ASN A 201 -17.20 -14.98 -18.03
N GLY A 202 -17.38 -14.24 -16.94
CA GLY A 202 -16.35 -13.84 -15.98
C GLY A 202 -16.56 -14.49 -14.62
N GLY A 203 -15.71 -14.11 -13.65
CA GLY A 203 -15.82 -14.51 -12.25
C GLY A 203 -16.17 -13.32 -11.35
N VAL A 204 -16.45 -13.61 -10.07
CA VAL A 204 -16.67 -12.58 -9.04
C VAL A 204 -15.58 -12.71 -7.98
N LEU A 205 -14.89 -11.60 -7.68
CA LEU A 205 -13.94 -11.49 -6.57
C LEU A 205 -14.50 -10.59 -5.47
N VAL A 206 -14.63 -11.14 -4.26
CA VAL A 206 -14.95 -10.35 -3.06
C VAL A 206 -13.67 -9.96 -2.34
N ILE A 207 -13.54 -8.69 -1.97
CA ILE A 207 -12.38 -8.19 -1.22
C ILE A 207 -12.86 -7.51 0.06
N THR A 208 -12.38 -8.02 1.19
CA THR A 208 -12.57 -7.43 2.52
C THR A 208 -11.28 -7.59 3.35
N GLU A 209 -11.29 -7.11 4.59
CA GLU A 209 -10.14 -7.19 5.49
C GLU A 209 -10.55 -7.86 6.82
N GLY A 210 -9.63 -8.63 7.39
CA GLY A 210 -9.86 -9.22 8.72
C GLY A 210 -9.80 -8.18 9.84
N VAL A 211 -8.93 -7.17 9.68
CA VAL A 211 -8.83 -6.01 10.58
C VAL A 211 -8.68 -4.76 9.73
N PHE A 212 -9.60 -3.81 9.88
CA PHE A 212 -9.56 -2.53 9.17
C PHE A 212 -8.62 -1.56 9.89
N GLY A 213 -7.52 -1.19 9.21
CA GLY A 213 -6.40 -0.51 9.84
C GLY A 213 -6.72 0.90 10.38
N MET A 214 -7.65 1.64 9.78
CA MET A 214 -7.94 3.03 10.16
C MET A 214 -8.86 3.13 11.37
N LYS A 215 -9.80 2.22 11.54
CA LYS A 215 -10.77 2.20 12.65
C LYS A 215 -10.43 1.15 13.70
N GLY A 216 -9.68 0.11 13.33
CA GLY A 216 -9.31 -0.99 14.21
C GLY A 216 -10.44 -2.00 14.45
N ASP A 217 -11.52 -1.93 13.69
CA ASP A 217 -12.61 -2.88 13.75
C ASP A 217 -12.33 -4.16 12.94
N LEU A 218 -13.01 -5.22 13.32
CA LEU A 218 -12.88 -6.53 12.68
C LEU A 218 -13.86 -6.66 11.51
N GLY A 219 -13.41 -7.32 10.45
CA GLY A 219 -14.30 -7.77 9.39
C GLY A 219 -15.18 -8.91 9.85
N LYS A 220 -16.41 -8.96 9.38
CA LYS A 220 -17.38 -10.02 9.67
C LYS A 220 -17.14 -11.26 8.79
N LEU A 221 -15.93 -11.86 8.90
CA LEU A 221 -15.51 -12.95 8.04
C LEU A 221 -16.34 -14.23 8.19
N ASP A 222 -16.98 -14.40 9.34
CA ASP A 222 -17.85 -15.52 9.66
C ASP A 222 -19.25 -15.40 9.02
N GLU A 223 -19.63 -14.18 8.60
CA GLU A 223 -20.90 -13.90 7.93
C GLU A 223 -20.76 -13.80 6.39
N ILE A 224 -19.53 -13.59 5.88
CA ILE A 224 -19.18 -13.49 4.46
C ILE A 224 -18.94 -14.83 3.82
#